data_fc1d18935442308e0b9b2a5dcaa37286
#
_entry.id   fc1d18935442308e0b9b2a5dcaa37286
#
_cell.length_a   1.000
_cell.length_b   1.000
_cell.length_c   1.000
_cell.angle_alpha   90.00
_cell.angle_beta   90.00
_cell.angle_gamma   90.00
#
_symmetry.space_group_name_H-M   'P 1'
#
loop_
_entity.id
_entity.type
_entity.pdbx_description
1 polymer ?
#
loop_
_entity_poly.entity_id
_entity_poly.type
_entity_poly.pdbx_seq_one_letter_code
_entity_poly.pdbx_strand_id
1 'polypeptide(L)'
;MTLQDPVIRKRRKFRELLAQKRLTVMPGGFSPLYARLAQEAGFECFFLAGSQLAAFLYGVPDNGIIGLRDLVDHARHMAARCDIPILVDADTGFGNAVNVHFTVQECVRAGVAGLQIEDQEAPKKSGTAAGRRCISLDEAVGKYRAAVAARDALDPEFVICARCDVLGAEGGSFAEAFERCIAYVRDGGADLVWLNSVETREELARACREIPAPVLAIWAGHEPAPTLAEYEEMGLRIALYPTMTASAGLEAAWQLLNELREKGNVALAEWNAAAARSRWGKVDRRALLGNPLIRELEARYLPKSAQRDYAGTWGHKPAFSDESAPPQPRKPG
;
A
#
# COMPACT_ATOMS: atom_id res chain seq x y z
N MET A 1 -8.58 -12.96 20.66
CA MET A 1 -9.24 -12.01 19.72
C MET A 1 -10.56 -12.61 19.27
N THR A 2 -11.64 -11.85 19.30
CA THR A 2 -12.97 -12.32 18.89
C THR A 2 -13.19 -12.14 17.39
N LEU A 3 -14.13 -12.88 16.79
CA LEU A 3 -14.54 -12.75 15.38
C LEU A 3 -14.98 -11.33 14.97
N GLN A 4 -15.31 -10.47 15.93
CA GLN A 4 -15.72 -9.09 15.74
C GLN A 4 -14.55 -8.10 15.72
N ASP A 5 -13.32 -8.57 16.01
CA ASP A 5 -12.13 -7.71 15.99
C ASP A 5 -11.89 -7.20 14.55
N PRO A 6 -11.82 -5.86 14.34
CA PRO A 6 -11.61 -5.28 13.02
C PRO A 6 -10.32 -5.74 12.33
N VAL A 7 -9.29 -6.06 13.11
CA VAL A 7 -8.01 -6.56 12.58
C VAL A 7 -8.19 -7.95 11.98
N ILE A 8 -8.81 -8.88 12.72
CA ILE A 8 -9.08 -10.24 12.23
C ILE A 8 -9.98 -10.21 10.99
N ARG A 9 -11.02 -9.38 10.97
CA ARG A 9 -11.89 -9.23 9.81
C ARG A 9 -11.12 -8.82 8.56
N LYS A 10 -10.19 -7.87 8.66
CA LYS A 10 -9.33 -7.42 7.53
C LYS A 10 -8.38 -8.52 7.06
N ARG A 11 -7.79 -9.29 7.97
CA ARG A 11 -6.91 -10.42 7.62
C ARG A 11 -7.67 -11.51 6.88
N ARG A 12 -8.83 -11.91 7.38
CA ARG A 12 -9.71 -12.87 6.71
C ARG A 12 -10.14 -12.37 5.34
N LYS A 13 -10.54 -11.09 5.24
CA LYS A 13 -10.85 -10.49 3.93
C LYS A 13 -9.67 -10.61 2.97
N PHE A 14 -8.44 -10.41 3.43
CA PHE A 14 -7.27 -10.55 2.56
C PHE A 14 -7.06 -12.02 2.13
N ARG A 15 -7.19 -12.99 3.03
CA ARG A 15 -7.15 -14.42 2.67
C ARG A 15 -8.27 -14.82 1.71
N GLU A 16 -9.48 -14.29 1.89
CA GLU A 16 -10.57 -14.48 0.95
C GLU A 16 -10.24 -13.95 -0.45
N LEU A 17 -9.61 -12.77 -0.56
CA LEU A 17 -9.15 -12.22 -1.85
C LEU A 17 -8.10 -13.12 -2.51
N LEU A 18 -7.18 -13.71 -1.73
CA LEU A 18 -6.18 -14.64 -2.23
C LEU A 18 -6.79 -15.98 -2.68
N ALA A 19 -7.82 -16.46 -2.01
CA ALA A 19 -8.49 -17.72 -2.33
C ALA A 19 -9.42 -17.63 -3.55
N GLN A 20 -9.91 -16.43 -3.90
CA GLN A 20 -10.77 -16.22 -5.07
C GLN A 20 -10.01 -16.47 -6.37
N LYS A 21 -10.71 -16.91 -7.44
CA LYS A 21 -10.09 -17.11 -8.76
C LYS A 21 -10.05 -15.85 -9.63
N ARG A 22 -10.55 -14.72 -9.16
CA ARG A 22 -10.53 -13.45 -9.87
C ARG A 22 -9.28 -12.61 -9.58
N LEU A 23 -8.97 -11.73 -10.51
CA LEU A 23 -7.93 -10.72 -10.32
C LEU A 23 -8.32 -9.71 -9.23
N THR A 24 -7.37 -9.34 -8.38
CA THR A 24 -7.48 -8.22 -7.44
C THR A 24 -6.49 -7.14 -7.85
N VAL A 25 -6.96 -5.91 -8.03
CA VAL A 25 -6.09 -4.75 -8.28
C VAL A 25 -5.72 -4.13 -6.95
N MET A 26 -4.42 -4.04 -6.67
CA MET A 26 -3.88 -3.51 -5.42
C MET A 26 -3.11 -2.20 -5.68
N PRO A 27 -3.72 -1.02 -5.45
CA PRO A 27 -2.97 0.22 -5.44
C PRO A 27 -2.09 0.31 -4.20
N GLY A 28 -1.03 1.12 -4.29
CA GLY A 28 -0.12 1.36 -3.17
C GLY A 28 0.26 2.82 -3.00
N GLY A 29 0.95 3.07 -1.92
CA GLY A 29 1.44 4.38 -1.49
C GLY A 29 1.92 4.32 -0.05
N PHE A 30 2.07 5.49 0.58
CA PHE A 30 2.59 5.57 1.95
C PHE A 30 1.62 6.21 2.95
N SER A 31 0.55 6.85 2.49
CA SER A 31 -0.28 7.69 3.35
C SER A 31 -1.57 6.99 3.79
N PRO A 32 -1.97 7.11 5.08
CA PRO A 32 -3.29 6.67 5.52
C PRO A 32 -4.43 7.30 4.73
N LEU A 33 -4.23 8.55 4.25
CA LEU A 33 -5.23 9.24 3.43
C LEU A 33 -5.35 8.62 2.03
N TYR A 34 -4.23 8.18 1.43
CA TYR A 34 -4.27 7.45 0.15
C TYR A 34 -4.92 6.08 0.28
N ALA A 35 -4.71 5.37 1.39
CA ALA A 35 -5.41 4.10 1.64
C ALA A 35 -6.92 4.30 1.77
N ARG A 36 -7.37 5.36 2.46
CA ARG A 36 -8.79 5.73 2.52
C ARG A 36 -9.35 6.16 1.17
N LEU A 37 -8.58 6.92 0.40
CA LEU A 37 -8.98 7.31 -0.96
C LEU A 37 -9.14 6.09 -1.87
N ALA A 38 -8.24 5.11 -1.77
CA ALA A 38 -8.37 3.84 -2.49
C ALA A 38 -9.63 3.07 -2.06
N GLN A 39 -9.92 3.02 -0.77
CA GLN A 39 -11.16 2.42 -0.24
C GLN A 39 -12.42 3.10 -0.81
N GLU A 40 -12.48 4.43 -0.81
CA GLU A 40 -13.59 5.20 -1.40
C GLU A 40 -13.72 4.99 -2.92
N ALA A 41 -12.58 4.76 -3.60
CA ALA A 41 -12.57 4.41 -5.03
C ALA A 41 -12.98 2.95 -5.30
N GLY A 42 -13.28 2.15 -4.27
CA GLY A 42 -13.77 0.77 -4.39
C GLY A 42 -12.68 -0.30 -4.43
N PHE A 43 -11.42 0.03 -4.14
CA PHE A 43 -10.37 -1.00 -4.03
C PHE A 43 -10.51 -1.79 -2.73
N GLU A 44 -10.24 -3.10 -2.82
CA GLU A 44 -10.48 -4.05 -1.73
C GLU A 44 -9.27 -4.30 -0.83
N CYS A 45 -8.09 -3.83 -1.21
CA CYS A 45 -6.84 -3.90 -0.45
C CYS A 45 -5.90 -2.77 -0.85
N PHE A 46 -4.84 -2.55 -0.07
CA PHE A 46 -3.85 -1.51 -0.33
C PHE A 46 -2.45 -1.98 0.06
N PHE A 47 -1.42 -1.49 -0.64
CA PHE A 47 -0.02 -1.78 -0.37
C PHE A 47 0.68 -0.58 0.28
N LEU A 48 1.28 -0.79 1.45
CA LEU A 48 2.22 0.17 2.03
C LEU A 48 3.60 -0.05 1.45
N ALA A 49 4.00 0.82 0.53
CA ALA A 49 5.27 0.72 -0.17
C ALA A 49 6.42 1.33 0.65
N GLY A 50 7.45 0.55 0.98
CA GLY A 50 8.64 0.99 1.72
C GLY A 50 9.38 2.10 0.99
N SER A 51 9.52 2.00 -0.34
CA SER A 51 10.11 3.03 -1.20
C SER A 51 9.42 4.39 -1.08
N GLN A 52 8.09 4.40 -0.98
CA GLN A 52 7.32 5.64 -0.82
C GLN A 52 7.43 6.18 0.61
N LEU A 53 7.51 5.30 1.59
CA LEU A 53 7.76 5.69 2.98
C LEU A 53 9.12 6.39 3.09
N ALA A 54 10.18 5.79 2.55
CA ALA A 54 11.52 6.37 2.52
C ALA A 54 11.54 7.76 1.84
N ALA A 55 10.95 7.86 0.64
CA ALA A 55 10.97 9.08 -0.15
C ALA A 55 10.15 10.21 0.46
N PHE A 56 8.90 9.94 0.87
CA PHE A 56 7.96 11.00 1.24
C PHE A 56 7.98 11.41 2.71
N LEU A 57 8.44 10.53 3.61
CA LEU A 57 8.57 10.89 5.03
C LEU A 57 9.99 11.33 5.39
N TYR A 58 11.01 10.76 4.76
CA TYR A 58 12.40 11.00 5.14
C TYR A 58 13.23 11.68 4.04
N GLY A 59 12.74 11.75 2.79
CA GLY A 59 13.48 12.33 1.67
C GLY A 59 14.73 11.55 1.30
N VAL A 60 14.75 10.21 1.53
CA VAL A 60 15.89 9.34 1.28
C VAL A 60 15.57 8.29 0.22
N PRO A 61 16.58 7.78 -0.50
CA PRO A 61 16.38 6.74 -1.50
C PRO A 61 15.99 5.39 -0.86
N ASP A 62 15.36 4.53 -1.68
CA ASP A 62 14.92 3.18 -1.33
C ASP A 62 16.09 2.19 -1.34
N ASN A 63 16.94 2.25 -0.33
CA ASN A 63 18.17 1.44 -0.19
C ASN A 63 18.34 0.85 1.22
N GLY A 64 17.22 0.47 1.88
CA GLY A 64 17.26 -0.13 3.20
C GLY A 64 17.71 0.84 4.31
N ILE A 65 17.43 2.15 4.13
CA ILE A 65 17.81 3.20 5.09
C ILE A 65 16.80 3.29 6.24
N ILE A 66 15.51 3.09 5.94
CA ILE A 66 14.47 3.05 6.97
C ILE A 66 14.53 1.73 7.74
N GLY A 67 14.20 1.79 9.04
CA GLY A 67 14.24 0.63 9.92
C GLY A 67 12.85 0.06 10.22
N LEU A 68 12.84 -1.10 10.90
CA LEU A 68 11.61 -1.77 11.33
C LEU A 68 10.67 -0.83 12.11
N ARG A 69 11.22 0.01 12.97
CA ARG A 69 10.41 0.92 13.80
C ARG A 69 9.66 1.94 12.93
N ASP A 70 10.35 2.53 11.96
CA ASP A 70 9.76 3.51 11.05
C ASP A 70 8.57 2.89 10.29
N LEU A 71 8.77 1.67 9.77
CA LEU A 71 7.73 0.94 9.07
C LEU A 71 6.53 0.62 9.97
N VAL A 72 6.77 0.01 11.13
CA VAL A 72 5.72 -0.51 12.01
C VAL A 72 4.88 0.61 12.61
N ASP A 73 5.50 1.69 13.06
CA ASP A 73 4.78 2.83 13.62
C ASP A 73 3.86 3.48 12.57
N HIS A 74 4.34 3.59 11.33
CA HIS A 74 3.53 4.10 10.23
C HIS A 74 2.41 3.13 9.82
N ALA A 75 2.73 1.85 9.68
CA ALA A 75 1.78 0.79 9.32
C ALA A 75 0.60 0.70 10.31
N ARG A 76 0.88 0.89 11.61
CA ARG A 76 -0.15 0.95 12.67
C ARG A 76 -1.14 2.08 12.42
N HIS A 77 -0.66 3.27 12.05
CA HIS A 77 -1.53 4.40 11.72
C HIS A 77 -2.38 4.11 10.48
N MET A 78 -1.83 3.49 9.46
CA MET A 78 -2.59 3.11 8.28
C MET A 78 -3.66 2.07 8.60
N ALA A 79 -3.29 0.99 9.28
CA ALA A 79 -4.21 -0.09 9.66
C ALA A 79 -5.38 0.41 10.53
N ALA A 80 -5.13 1.41 11.39
CA ALA A 80 -6.15 1.99 12.26
C ALA A 80 -7.13 2.94 11.53
N ARG A 81 -6.82 3.39 10.32
CA ARG A 81 -7.56 4.45 9.62
C ARG A 81 -8.31 4.01 8.37
N CYS A 82 -8.19 2.77 7.93
CA CYS A 82 -8.93 2.21 6.81
C CYS A 82 -9.51 0.84 7.17
N ASP A 83 -10.57 0.43 6.47
CA ASP A 83 -11.26 -0.83 6.69
C ASP A 83 -10.82 -1.94 5.73
N ILE A 84 -10.07 -1.59 4.66
CA ILE A 84 -9.47 -2.55 3.74
C ILE A 84 -8.17 -3.12 4.29
N PRO A 85 -7.82 -4.38 3.97
CA PRO A 85 -6.54 -4.98 4.37
C PRO A 85 -5.35 -4.24 3.77
N ILE A 86 -4.29 -4.11 4.58
CA ILE A 86 -3.00 -3.53 4.19
C ILE A 86 -1.96 -4.64 4.13
N LEU A 87 -1.30 -4.80 2.97
CA LEU A 87 -0.05 -5.55 2.83
C LEU A 87 1.13 -4.58 2.95
N VAL A 88 2.12 -4.90 3.77
CA VAL A 88 3.24 -4.02 4.09
C VAL A 88 4.51 -4.49 3.40
N ASP A 89 5.28 -3.59 2.84
CA ASP A 89 6.64 -3.82 2.35
C ASP A 89 7.62 -3.81 3.53
N ALA A 90 8.11 -4.98 3.92
CA ALA A 90 9.08 -5.13 5.01
C ALA A 90 10.52 -5.30 4.49
N ASP A 91 10.83 -4.77 3.31
CA ASP A 91 12.17 -4.86 2.70
C ASP A 91 12.72 -6.30 2.77
N THR A 92 13.95 -6.48 3.22
CA THR A 92 14.57 -7.81 3.41
C THR A 92 14.21 -8.47 4.74
N GLY A 93 13.29 -7.91 5.52
CA GLY A 93 12.93 -8.37 6.86
C GLY A 93 13.81 -7.80 7.98
N PHE A 94 14.61 -6.77 7.68
CA PHE A 94 15.49 -6.02 8.61
C PHE A 94 16.59 -6.87 9.26
N GLY A 95 17.04 -7.91 8.57
CA GLY A 95 18.13 -8.78 8.99
C GLY A 95 17.98 -10.22 8.50
N ASN A 96 18.51 -11.17 9.26
CA ASN A 96 18.40 -12.60 8.97
C ASN A 96 17.09 -13.22 9.52
N ALA A 97 16.97 -14.55 9.50
CA ALA A 97 15.77 -15.26 9.96
C ALA A 97 15.36 -14.93 11.41
N VAL A 98 16.32 -14.62 12.29
CA VAL A 98 16.03 -14.21 13.67
C VAL A 98 15.32 -12.87 13.70
N ASN A 99 15.80 -11.89 12.95
CA ASN A 99 15.16 -10.56 12.86
C ASN A 99 13.76 -10.67 12.22
N VAL A 100 13.62 -11.48 11.16
CA VAL A 100 12.35 -11.71 10.48
C VAL A 100 11.27 -12.22 11.43
N HIS A 101 11.61 -13.12 12.36
CA HIS A 101 10.67 -13.59 13.37
C HIS A 101 10.08 -12.42 14.18
N PHE A 102 10.90 -11.47 14.64
CA PHE A 102 10.44 -10.29 15.39
C PHE A 102 9.74 -9.27 14.50
N THR A 103 10.18 -9.12 13.26
CA THR A 103 9.53 -8.25 12.25
C THR A 103 8.07 -8.66 12.05
N VAL A 104 7.81 -9.95 11.88
CA VAL A 104 6.44 -10.46 11.75
C VAL A 104 5.62 -10.16 13.00
N GLN A 105 6.18 -10.40 14.19
CA GLN A 105 5.48 -10.10 15.44
C GLN A 105 5.05 -8.64 15.54
N GLU A 106 5.94 -7.71 15.21
CA GLU A 106 5.64 -6.27 15.25
C GLU A 106 4.59 -5.87 14.19
N CYS A 107 4.67 -6.43 12.99
CA CYS A 107 3.66 -6.19 11.95
C CYS A 107 2.27 -6.77 12.33
N VAL A 108 2.24 -7.96 12.93
CA VAL A 108 1.00 -8.54 13.48
C VAL A 108 0.39 -7.62 14.53
N ARG A 109 1.21 -7.08 15.47
CA ARG A 109 0.76 -6.14 16.51
C ARG A 109 0.34 -4.78 15.94
N ALA A 110 0.91 -4.35 14.83
CA ALA A 110 0.51 -3.13 14.12
C ALA A 110 -0.89 -3.22 13.50
N GLY A 111 -1.46 -4.42 13.34
CA GLY A 111 -2.84 -4.61 12.86
C GLY A 111 -2.96 -4.65 11.34
N VAL A 112 -1.87 -4.77 10.60
CA VAL A 112 -1.88 -4.98 9.14
C VAL A 112 -2.29 -6.41 8.79
N ALA A 113 -2.63 -6.66 7.52
CA ALA A 113 -3.16 -7.95 7.08
C ALA A 113 -2.08 -8.94 6.66
N GLY A 114 -0.91 -8.44 6.29
CA GLY A 114 0.23 -9.25 5.89
C GLY A 114 1.46 -8.39 5.67
N LEU A 115 2.58 -9.04 5.43
CA LEU A 115 3.81 -8.39 5.02
C LEU A 115 4.44 -9.09 3.82
N GLN A 116 5.23 -8.35 3.05
CA GLN A 116 6.13 -8.87 2.03
C GLN A 116 7.57 -8.79 2.56
N ILE A 117 8.35 -9.83 2.28
CA ILE A 117 9.80 -9.87 2.52
C ILE A 117 10.48 -10.29 1.23
N GLU A 118 11.56 -9.60 0.84
CA GLU A 118 12.36 -9.92 -0.35
C GLU A 118 13.66 -10.65 -0.01
N ASP A 119 14.18 -11.36 -1.01
CA ASP A 119 15.39 -12.18 -0.91
C ASP A 119 16.70 -11.44 -1.24
N GLN A 120 16.68 -10.11 -1.30
CA GLN A 120 17.91 -9.33 -1.52
C GLN A 120 18.88 -9.40 -0.32
N GLU A 121 20.17 -9.21 -0.61
CA GLU A 121 21.18 -8.92 0.41
C GLU A 121 20.92 -7.54 1.03
N ALA A 122 21.18 -7.40 2.32
CA ALA A 122 21.15 -6.10 2.99
C ALA A 122 22.55 -5.42 2.92
N PRO A 123 22.62 -4.11 2.62
CA PRO A 123 21.53 -3.19 2.33
C PRO A 123 20.96 -3.39 0.91
N LYS A 124 19.65 -3.51 0.82
CA LYS A 124 18.98 -3.75 -0.46
C LYS A 124 19.14 -2.58 -1.46
N LYS A 125 18.75 -2.84 -2.71
CA LYS A 125 18.52 -1.82 -3.73
C LYS A 125 17.03 -1.73 -4.03
N SER A 126 16.58 -0.60 -4.61
CA SER A 126 15.22 -0.52 -5.11
C SER A 126 14.90 -1.70 -6.05
N GLY A 127 13.67 -2.22 -5.98
CA GLY A 127 13.25 -3.38 -6.76
C GLY A 127 13.33 -3.22 -8.29
N THR A 128 13.57 -2.01 -8.78
CA THR A 128 13.81 -1.69 -10.20
C THR A 128 15.26 -1.29 -10.50
N ALA A 129 16.14 -1.24 -9.49
CA ALA A 129 17.52 -0.80 -9.68
C ALA A 129 18.40 -1.94 -10.20
N ALA A 130 19.43 -1.58 -10.98
CA ALA A 130 20.52 -2.47 -11.33
C ALA A 130 21.43 -2.74 -10.12
N GLY A 131 22.23 -3.82 -10.17
CA GLY A 131 23.21 -4.19 -9.13
C GLY A 131 22.56 -4.78 -7.87
N ARG A 132 21.35 -5.35 -7.99
CA ARG A 132 20.76 -6.16 -6.94
C ARG A 132 21.51 -7.47 -6.78
N ARG A 133 21.63 -7.94 -5.55
CA ARG A 133 22.14 -9.28 -5.21
C ARG A 133 21.16 -9.94 -4.27
N CYS A 134 21.05 -11.26 -4.40
CA CYS A 134 20.14 -12.04 -3.56
C CYS A 134 20.96 -12.99 -2.64
N ILE A 135 20.41 -13.23 -1.47
CA ILE A 135 20.93 -14.23 -0.52
C ILE A 135 20.76 -15.65 -1.08
N SER A 136 21.41 -16.63 -0.50
CA SER A 136 21.24 -18.03 -0.89
C SER A 136 19.79 -18.50 -0.75
N LEU A 137 19.41 -19.51 -1.51
CA LEU A 137 18.07 -20.11 -1.42
C LEU A 137 17.77 -20.61 -0.01
N ASP A 138 18.74 -21.30 0.64
CA ASP A 138 18.57 -21.86 1.98
C ASP A 138 18.35 -20.76 3.03
N GLU A 139 19.07 -19.64 2.93
CA GLU A 139 18.87 -18.49 3.81
C GLU A 139 17.50 -17.84 3.59
N ALA A 140 17.07 -17.66 2.35
CA ALA A 140 15.75 -17.12 2.03
C ALA A 140 14.62 -18.03 2.57
N VAL A 141 14.69 -19.35 2.32
CA VAL A 141 13.76 -20.32 2.89
C VAL A 141 13.74 -20.28 4.41
N GLY A 142 14.91 -20.14 5.03
CA GLY A 142 15.05 -19.97 6.49
C GLY A 142 14.30 -18.73 7.00
N LYS A 143 14.39 -17.61 6.30
CA LYS A 143 13.63 -16.38 6.63
C LYS A 143 12.12 -16.62 6.56
N TYR A 144 11.62 -17.27 5.51
CA TYR A 144 10.16 -17.54 5.38
C TYR A 144 9.67 -18.53 6.42
N ARG A 145 10.43 -19.58 6.76
CA ARG A 145 10.11 -20.48 7.88
C ARG A 145 9.99 -19.74 9.22
N ALA A 146 10.90 -18.80 9.48
CA ALA A 146 10.85 -17.99 10.69
C ALA A 146 9.64 -17.04 10.69
N ALA A 147 9.29 -16.47 9.52
CA ALA A 147 8.11 -15.63 9.35
C ALA A 147 6.82 -16.42 9.61
N VAL A 148 6.70 -17.60 9.03
CA VAL A 148 5.54 -18.50 9.20
C VAL A 148 5.40 -18.95 10.65
N ALA A 149 6.48 -19.34 11.30
CA ALA A 149 6.45 -19.74 12.71
C ALA A 149 5.98 -18.60 13.63
N ALA A 150 6.43 -17.37 13.37
CA ALA A 150 5.98 -16.20 14.13
C ALA A 150 4.50 -15.87 13.88
N ARG A 151 4.04 -15.98 12.62
CA ARG A 151 2.63 -15.82 12.24
C ARG A 151 1.76 -16.84 12.98
N ASP A 152 2.07 -18.13 12.87
CA ASP A 152 1.26 -19.20 13.41
C ASP A 152 1.12 -19.14 14.94
N ALA A 153 2.17 -18.66 15.61
CA ALA A 153 2.16 -18.45 17.05
C ALA A 153 1.27 -17.29 17.52
N LEU A 154 0.99 -16.30 16.66
CA LEU A 154 0.25 -15.08 17.01
C LEU A 154 -1.13 -14.98 16.35
N ASP A 155 -1.18 -15.13 15.04
CA ASP A 155 -2.40 -15.02 14.24
C ASP A 155 -2.25 -15.71 12.88
N PRO A 156 -2.78 -16.93 12.71
CA PRO A 156 -2.71 -17.68 11.46
C PRO A 156 -3.36 -17.01 10.25
N GLU A 157 -4.23 -16.02 10.49
CA GLU A 157 -4.87 -15.27 9.39
C GLU A 157 -3.94 -14.23 8.76
N PHE A 158 -2.81 -13.88 9.41
CA PHE A 158 -1.83 -12.97 8.85
C PHE A 158 -1.13 -13.59 7.62
N VAL A 159 -0.88 -12.79 6.56
CA VAL A 159 -0.35 -13.29 5.28
C VAL A 159 1.15 -13.02 5.18
N ILE A 160 1.92 -14.04 4.82
CA ILE A 160 3.34 -13.94 4.48
C ILE A 160 3.47 -13.95 2.95
N CYS A 161 3.93 -12.85 2.37
CA CYS A 161 4.25 -12.72 0.96
C CYS A 161 5.76 -12.85 0.75
N ALA A 162 6.19 -13.87 0.03
CA ALA A 162 7.57 -14.04 -0.37
C ALA A 162 7.83 -13.33 -1.69
N ARG A 163 8.79 -12.38 -1.71
CA ARG A 163 9.20 -11.70 -2.92
C ARG A 163 10.55 -12.22 -3.39
N CYS A 164 10.62 -12.59 -4.67
CA CYS A 164 11.84 -13.02 -5.34
C CYS A 164 12.34 -11.90 -6.27
N ASP A 165 13.53 -11.39 -6.00
CA ASP A 165 14.20 -10.34 -6.78
C ASP A 165 15.30 -10.88 -7.71
N VAL A 166 15.50 -12.19 -7.77
CA VAL A 166 16.56 -12.85 -8.54
C VAL A 166 16.47 -12.53 -10.03
N LEU A 167 15.29 -12.47 -10.62
CA LEU A 167 15.13 -12.21 -12.06
C LEU A 167 15.77 -10.90 -12.52
N GLY A 168 15.86 -9.91 -11.67
CA GLY A 168 16.54 -8.65 -11.99
C GLY A 168 17.88 -8.44 -11.25
N ALA A 169 18.43 -9.49 -10.60
CA ALA A 169 19.68 -9.44 -9.87
C ALA A 169 20.87 -9.83 -10.74
N GLU A 170 22.08 -9.59 -10.22
CA GLU A 170 23.35 -10.01 -10.88
C GLU A 170 23.35 -11.53 -11.09
N GLY A 171 23.48 -11.97 -12.35
CA GLY A 171 23.52 -13.39 -12.73
C GLY A 171 22.19 -14.12 -12.65
N GLY A 172 21.10 -13.45 -12.29
CA GLY A 172 19.79 -14.05 -12.12
C GLY A 172 19.13 -14.46 -13.46
N SER A 173 18.17 -15.37 -13.35
CA SER A 173 17.38 -15.86 -14.49
C SER A 173 15.95 -16.17 -14.08
N PHE A 174 15.04 -16.24 -15.07
CA PHE A 174 13.67 -16.66 -14.80
C PHE A 174 13.60 -18.08 -14.23
N ALA A 175 14.42 -19.01 -14.71
CA ALA A 175 14.44 -20.38 -14.21
C ALA A 175 14.80 -20.43 -12.74
N GLU A 176 15.83 -19.72 -12.31
CA GLU A 176 16.21 -19.65 -10.89
C GLU A 176 15.14 -18.97 -10.05
N ALA A 177 14.61 -17.81 -10.50
CA ALA A 177 13.56 -17.09 -9.78
C ALA A 177 12.31 -17.94 -9.61
N PHE A 178 11.94 -18.70 -10.64
CA PHE A 178 10.81 -19.61 -10.63
C PHE A 178 10.98 -20.77 -9.63
N GLU A 179 12.15 -21.43 -9.62
CA GLU A 179 12.49 -22.47 -8.66
C GLU A 179 12.48 -21.94 -7.21
N ARG A 180 13.03 -20.76 -6.98
CA ARG A 180 13.01 -20.10 -5.67
C ARG A 180 11.57 -19.84 -5.22
N CYS A 181 10.72 -19.30 -6.08
CA CYS A 181 9.32 -19.05 -5.73
C CYS A 181 8.59 -20.34 -5.31
N ILE A 182 8.85 -21.47 -5.98
CA ILE A 182 8.30 -22.78 -5.59
C ILE A 182 8.83 -23.20 -4.21
N ALA A 183 10.13 -23.05 -3.94
CA ALA A 183 10.73 -23.39 -2.67
C ALA A 183 10.22 -22.48 -1.52
N TYR A 184 9.99 -21.20 -1.77
CA TYR A 184 9.41 -20.28 -0.78
C TYR A 184 8.03 -20.73 -0.30
N VAL A 185 7.24 -21.34 -1.19
CA VAL A 185 5.94 -21.90 -0.83
C VAL A 185 6.09 -23.27 -0.17
N ARG A 186 6.77 -24.22 -0.83
CA ARG A 186 6.83 -25.63 -0.38
C ARG A 186 7.65 -25.81 0.88
N ASP A 187 8.80 -25.15 0.93
CA ASP A 187 9.77 -25.31 2.00
C ASP A 187 9.73 -24.15 3.02
N GLY A 188 9.38 -22.96 2.57
CA GLY A 188 9.25 -21.77 3.40
C GLY A 188 7.86 -21.55 4.00
N GLY A 189 6.80 -22.08 3.38
CA GLY A 189 5.41 -21.95 3.83
C GLY A 189 4.76 -20.60 3.53
N ALA A 190 5.28 -19.83 2.55
CA ALA A 190 4.70 -18.55 2.15
C ALA A 190 3.27 -18.71 1.59
N ASP A 191 2.39 -17.76 1.90
CA ASP A 191 0.97 -17.77 1.49
C ASP A 191 0.75 -17.12 0.12
N LEU A 192 1.63 -16.21 -0.27
CA LEU A 192 1.59 -15.40 -1.48
C LEU A 192 3.00 -15.25 -2.02
N VAL A 193 3.16 -15.23 -3.33
CA VAL A 193 4.46 -15.04 -3.97
C VAL A 193 4.44 -13.79 -4.85
N TRP A 194 5.44 -12.96 -4.72
CA TRP A 194 5.73 -11.87 -5.65
C TRP A 194 6.97 -12.21 -6.48
N LEU A 195 6.75 -12.62 -7.73
CA LEU A 195 7.82 -12.73 -8.71
C LEU A 195 8.09 -11.35 -9.31
N ASN A 196 9.18 -10.72 -8.87
CA ASN A 196 9.54 -9.37 -9.29
C ASN A 196 10.26 -9.37 -10.65
N SER A 197 10.13 -8.28 -11.40
CA SER A 197 10.81 -8.05 -12.69
C SER A 197 10.39 -9.00 -13.84
N VAL A 198 9.17 -9.55 -13.80
CA VAL A 198 8.63 -10.35 -14.94
C VAL A 198 8.43 -9.46 -16.16
N GLU A 199 8.97 -9.86 -17.30
CA GLU A 199 8.99 -9.06 -18.52
C GLU A 199 8.10 -9.62 -19.64
N THR A 200 7.75 -10.92 -19.58
CA THR A 200 6.95 -11.57 -20.64
C THR A 200 5.64 -12.13 -20.10
N ARG A 201 4.61 -12.15 -20.97
CA ARG A 201 3.31 -12.74 -20.66
C ARG A 201 3.42 -14.24 -20.41
N GLU A 202 4.28 -14.92 -21.16
CA GLU A 202 4.53 -16.36 -21.06
C GLU A 202 5.12 -16.73 -19.71
N GLU A 203 6.10 -16.00 -19.23
CA GLU A 203 6.71 -16.17 -17.90
C GLU A 203 5.69 -15.96 -16.79
N LEU A 204 4.91 -14.87 -16.87
CA LEU A 204 3.87 -14.57 -15.88
C LEU A 204 2.79 -15.65 -15.87
N ALA A 205 2.29 -16.04 -17.03
CA ALA A 205 1.29 -17.10 -17.15
C ALA A 205 1.80 -18.45 -16.62
N ARG A 206 3.07 -18.79 -16.89
CA ARG A 206 3.72 -19.98 -16.32
C ARG A 206 3.81 -19.91 -14.81
N ALA A 207 4.27 -18.78 -14.27
CA ALA A 207 4.35 -18.56 -12.83
C ALA A 207 2.97 -18.75 -12.15
N CYS A 208 1.92 -18.16 -12.72
CA CYS A 208 0.57 -18.27 -12.19
C CYS A 208 -0.01 -19.71 -12.22
N ARG A 209 0.40 -20.52 -13.20
CA ARG A 209 -0.09 -21.91 -13.31
C ARG A 209 0.68 -22.91 -12.43
N GLU A 210 1.98 -22.71 -12.27
CA GLU A 210 2.87 -23.76 -11.75
C GLU A 210 3.39 -23.47 -10.34
N ILE A 211 3.44 -22.20 -9.90
CA ILE A 211 3.75 -21.88 -8.51
C ILE A 211 2.55 -22.28 -7.63
N PRO A 212 2.76 -23.10 -6.58
CA PRO A 212 1.65 -23.67 -5.78
C PRO A 212 1.08 -22.66 -4.74
N ALA A 213 1.02 -21.37 -5.09
CA ALA A 213 0.43 -20.28 -4.30
C ALA A 213 -0.11 -19.19 -5.23
N PRO A 214 -0.99 -18.30 -4.75
CA PRO A 214 -1.36 -17.09 -5.45
C PRO A 214 -0.13 -16.27 -5.84
N VAL A 215 -0.14 -15.70 -7.06
CA VAL A 215 0.95 -14.86 -7.56
C VAL A 215 0.52 -13.39 -7.55
N LEU A 216 1.39 -12.53 -7.06
CA LEU A 216 1.35 -11.10 -7.16
C LEU A 216 2.45 -10.66 -8.14
N ALA A 217 2.16 -9.71 -9.02
CA ALA A 217 3.16 -9.15 -9.92
C ALA A 217 2.96 -7.65 -10.18
N ILE A 218 4.09 -7.00 -10.50
CA ILE A 218 4.16 -5.72 -11.19
C ILE A 218 4.66 -6.02 -12.59
N TRP A 219 4.06 -5.42 -13.60
CA TRP A 219 4.56 -5.55 -14.96
C TRP A 219 5.86 -4.76 -15.14
N ALA A 220 6.88 -5.43 -15.61
CA ALA A 220 8.19 -4.84 -15.91
C ALA A 220 8.60 -4.98 -17.40
N GLY A 221 7.75 -5.65 -18.19
CA GLY A 221 7.99 -5.91 -19.60
C GLY A 221 7.69 -4.72 -20.52
N HIS A 222 7.87 -4.95 -21.80
CA HIS A 222 7.63 -3.96 -22.84
C HIS A 222 6.14 -3.61 -22.99
N GLU A 223 5.88 -2.41 -23.50
CA GLU A 223 4.55 -1.98 -23.91
C GLU A 223 4.06 -2.71 -25.19
N PRO A 224 2.75 -2.97 -25.32
CA PRO A 224 1.72 -2.61 -24.35
C PRO A 224 1.70 -3.54 -23.14
N ALA A 225 1.53 -2.96 -21.94
CA ALA A 225 1.33 -3.75 -20.73
C ALA A 225 0.05 -4.60 -20.84
N PRO A 226 -0.03 -5.75 -20.16
CA PRO A 226 -1.25 -6.55 -20.13
C PRO A 226 -2.44 -5.78 -19.56
N THR A 227 -3.60 -5.96 -20.19
CA THR A 227 -4.88 -5.49 -19.66
C THR A 227 -5.29 -6.27 -18.42
N LEU A 228 -6.26 -5.78 -17.66
CA LEU A 228 -6.80 -6.51 -16.52
C LEU A 228 -7.41 -7.86 -16.92
N ALA A 229 -8.06 -7.93 -18.09
CA ALA A 229 -8.59 -9.18 -18.63
C ALA A 229 -7.48 -10.20 -18.94
N GLU A 230 -6.39 -9.77 -19.59
CA GLU A 230 -5.23 -10.63 -19.85
C GLU A 230 -4.57 -11.12 -18.56
N TYR A 231 -4.45 -10.28 -17.52
CA TYR A 231 -3.97 -10.72 -16.21
C TYR A 231 -4.87 -11.81 -15.59
N GLU A 232 -6.17 -11.64 -15.69
CA GLU A 232 -7.14 -12.63 -15.18
C GLU A 232 -7.06 -13.95 -15.95
N GLU A 233 -6.92 -13.90 -17.28
CA GLU A 233 -6.71 -15.08 -18.14
C GLU A 233 -5.40 -15.81 -17.83
N MET A 234 -4.32 -15.08 -17.50
CA MET A 234 -3.05 -15.68 -17.04
C MET A 234 -3.17 -16.33 -15.65
N GLY A 235 -4.22 -16.02 -14.90
CA GLY A 235 -4.43 -16.50 -13.52
C GLY A 235 -3.75 -15.66 -12.45
N LEU A 236 -3.33 -14.42 -12.77
CA LEU A 236 -2.72 -13.53 -11.81
C LEU A 236 -3.71 -13.21 -10.67
N ARG A 237 -3.25 -13.34 -9.42
CA ARG A 237 -4.10 -13.08 -8.27
C ARG A 237 -4.13 -11.60 -7.89
N ILE A 238 -2.98 -10.94 -7.90
CA ILE A 238 -2.86 -9.53 -7.54
C ILE A 238 -2.03 -8.81 -8.60
N ALA A 239 -2.64 -7.82 -9.26
CA ALA A 239 -1.91 -6.82 -10.03
C ALA A 239 -1.56 -5.65 -9.10
N LEU A 240 -0.28 -5.48 -8.79
CA LEU A 240 0.21 -4.50 -7.84
C LEU A 240 0.65 -3.20 -8.55
N TYR A 241 0.21 -2.08 -8.01
CA TYR A 241 0.60 -0.72 -8.43
C TYR A 241 1.14 0.06 -7.21
N PRO A 242 2.36 -0.24 -6.73
CA PRO A 242 2.80 0.11 -5.37
C PRO A 242 3.00 1.61 -5.16
N THR A 243 3.36 2.36 -6.19
CA THR A 243 3.79 3.76 -6.05
C THR A 243 2.82 4.77 -6.66
N MET A 244 1.74 4.31 -7.32
CA MET A 244 0.95 5.15 -8.20
C MET A 244 0.30 6.36 -7.51
N THR A 245 -0.21 6.21 -6.28
CA THR A 245 -0.90 7.30 -5.59
C THR A 245 0.03 8.44 -5.24
N ALA A 246 1.22 8.12 -4.74
CA ALA A 246 2.23 9.09 -4.37
C ALA A 246 2.89 9.72 -5.61
N SER A 247 3.18 8.93 -6.66
CA SER A 247 3.74 9.42 -7.91
C SER A 247 2.77 10.39 -8.60
N ALA A 248 1.49 10.05 -8.69
CA ALA A 248 0.47 10.96 -9.22
C ALA A 248 0.38 12.28 -8.42
N GLY A 249 0.46 12.19 -7.09
CA GLY A 249 0.49 13.37 -6.21
C GLY A 249 1.73 14.23 -6.42
N LEU A 250 2.90 13.62 -6.63
CA LEU A 250 4.15 14.33 -6.89
C LEU A 250 4.11 15.09 -8.22
N GLU A 251 3.66 14.44 -9.30
CA GLU A 251 3.52 15.07 -10.62
C GLU A 251 2.52 16.23 -10.60
N ALA A 252 1.37 16.02 -9.95
CA ALA A 252 0.38 17.07 -9.79
C ALA A 252 0.92 18.27 -8.99
N ALA A 253 1.67 18.00 -7.91
CA ALA A 253 2.31 19.04 -7.10
C ALA A 253 3.38 19.79 -7.91
N TRP A 254 4.19 19.08 -8.69
CA TRP A 254 5.22 19.70 -9.54
C TRP A 254 4.61 20.67 -10.56
N GLN A 255 3.56 20.26 -11.26
CA GLN A 255 2.85 21.13 -12.20
C GLN A 255 2.30 22.38 -11.51
N LEU A 256 1.57 22.19 -10.42
CA LEU A 256 0.95 23.31 -9.70
C LEU A 256 1.97 24.27 -9.12
N LEU A 257 3.10 23.79 -8.59
CA LEU A 257 4.18 24.65 -8.06
C LEU A 257 4.79 25.55 -9.13
N ASN A 258 5.01 25.02 -10.36
CA ASN A 258 5.51 25.84 -11.46
C ASN A 258 4.48 26.91 -11.88
N GLU A 259 3.21 26.54 -11.98
CA GLU A 259 2.15 27.49 -12.30
C GLU A 259 1.95 28.55 -11.21
N LEU A 260 2.03 28.15 -9.93
CA LEU A 260 1.96 29.09 -8.81
C LEU A 260 3.07 30.16 -8.87
N ARG A 261 4.27 29.77 -9.26
CA ARG A 261 5.40 30.70 -9.42
C ARG A 261 5.14 31.77 -10.49
N GLU A 262 4.40 31.43 -11.53
CA GLU A 262 4.11 32.33 -12.66
C GLU A 262 2.81 33.12 -12.47
N LYS A 263 1.74 32.47 -11.96
CA LYS A 263 0.37 33.00 -11.98
C LYS A 263 -0.21 33.28 -10.57
N GLY A 264 0.47 32.86 -9.51
CA GLY A 264 -0.03 33.04 -8.14
C GLY A 264 -1.44 32.43 -7.92
N ASN A 265 -2.34 33.20 -7.37
CA ASN A 265 -3.70 32.75 -7.04
C ASN A 265 -4.52 32.30 -8.26
N VAL A 266 -4.19 32.75 -9.47
CA VAL A 266 -4.86 32.32 -10.71
C VAL A 266 -4.65 30.83 -10.95
N ALA A 267 -3.42 30.32 -10.74
CA ALA A 267 -3.11 28.91 -10.86
C ALA A 267 -3.97 28.05 -9.92
N LEU A 268 -4.18 28.48 -8.67
CA LEU A 268 -5.06 27.78 -7.73
C LEU A 268 -6.52 27.77 -8.19
N ALA A 269 -7.01 28.87 -8.74
CA ALA A 269 -8.37 28.94 -9.26
C ALA A 269 -8.57 28.01 -10.46
N GLU A 270 -7.62 28.00 -11.40
CA GLU A 270 -7.63 27.11 -12.57
C GLU A 270 -7.56 25.65 -12.16
N TRP A 271 -6.67 25.28 -11.22
CA TRP A 271 -6.54 23.95 -10.67
C TRP A 271 -7.83 23.43 -10.03
N ASN A 272 -8.45 24.26 -9.16
CA ASN A 272 -9.71 23.92 -8.52
C ASN A 272 -10.85 23.75 -9.52
N ALA A 273 -10.92 24.61 -10.53
CA ALA A 273 -11.91 24.53 -11.58
C ALA A 273 -11.73 23.25 -12.44
N ALA A 274 -10.50 22.86 -12.72
CA ALA A 274 -10.20 21.60 -13.42
C ALA A 274 -10.62 20.38 -12.60
N ALA A 275 -10.29 20.35 -11.30
CA ALA A 275 -10.70 19.27 -10.40
C ALA A 275 -12.24 19.14 -10.31
N ALA A 276 -12.95 20.25 -10.23
CA ALA A 276 -14.42 20.26 -10.18
C ALA A 276 -15.08 19.73 -11.46
N ARG A 277 -14.43 19.89 -12.62
CA ARG A 277 -14.90 19.38 -13.92
C ARG A 277 -14.51 17.93 -14.21
N SER A 278 -13.71 17.32 -13.35
CA SER A 278 -13.34 15.90 -13.50
C SER A 278 -14.59 15.02 -13.49
N ARG A 279 -14.63 13.99 -14.34
CA ARG A 279 -15.72 12.99 -14.35
C ARG A 279 -15.88 12.24 -13.01
N TRP A 280 -14.84 12.25 -12.18
CA TRP A 280 -14.84 11.62 -10.86
C TRP A 280 -15.22 12.58 -9.73
N GLY A 281 -15.45 13.86 -10.06
CA GLY A 281 -15.71 14.90 -9.09
C GLY A 281 -14.48 15.31 -8.29
N LYS A 282 -14.70 16.15 -7.30
CA LYS A 282 -13.68 16.63 -6.39
C LYS A 282 -13.71 15.81 -5.10
N VAL A 283 -12.54 15.45 -4.58
CA VAL A 283 -12.43 14.71 -3.31
C VAL A 283 -12.85 15.60 -2.14
N ASP A 284 -13.81 15.16 -1.35
CA ASP A 284 -14.10 15.75 -0.04
C ASP A 284 -13.10 15.26 1.01
N ARG A 285 -11.98 15.98 1.11
CA ARG A 285 -10.94 15.67 2.09
C ARG A 285 -11.44 15.71 3.53
N ARG A 286 -12.41 16.56 3.85
CA ARG A 286 -12.95 16.69 5.22
C ARG A 286 -13.77 15.46 5.60
N ALA A 287 -14.59 14.96 4.68
CA ALA A 287 -15.30 13.70 4.88
C ALA A 287 -14.32 12.54 5.04
N LEU A 288 -13.33 12.42 4.16
CA LEU A 288 -12.26 11.40 4.26
C LEU A 288 -11.51 11.45 5.60
N LEU A 289 -11.29 12.63 6.17
CA LEU A 289 -10.64 12.80 7.47
C LEU A 289 -11.56 12.54 8.65
N GLY A 290 -12.87 12.32 8.42
CA GLY A 290 -13.83 12.02 9.48
C GLY A 290 -14.36 13.26 10.23
N ASN A 291 -14.29 14.46 9.64
CA ASN A 291 -14.84 15.68 10.26
C ASN A 291 -16.33 15.57 10.67
N PRO A 292 -17.21 14.85 9.94
CA PRO A 292 -18.57 14.62 10.38
C PRO A 292 -18.66 13.94 11.74
N LEU A 293 -17.80 12.93 11.99
CA LEU A 293 -17.73 12.25 13.29
C LEU A 293 -17.35 13.19 14.45
N ILE A 294 -16.46 14.16 14.19
CA ILE A 294 -16.08 15.15 15.23
C ILE A 294 -17.31 15.92 15.70
N ARG A 295 -18.14 16.39 14.76
CA ARG A 295 -19.37 17.12 15.09
C ARG A 295 -20.38 16.26 15.85
N GLU A 296 -20.52 15.00 15.46
CA GLU A 296 -21.36 14.02 16.16
C GLU A 296 -20.89 13.82 17.61
N LEU A 297 -19.58 13.61 17.81
CA LEU A 297 -18.99 13.43 19.14
C LEU A 297 -19.16 14.68 20.02
N GLU A 298 -18.94 15.87 19.45
CA GLU A 298 -19.18 17.14 20.16
C GLU A 298 -20.65 17.29 20.57
N ALA A 299 -21.58 17.03 19.66
CA ALA A 299 -23.00 17.12 19.93
C ALA A 299 -23.46 16.13 21.03
N ARG A 300 -22.85 14.92 21.04
CA ARG A 300 -23.22 13.83 21.94
C ARG A 300 -22.61 13.98 23.34
N TYR A 301 -21.38 14.43 23.43
CA TYR A 301 -20.60 14.35 24.66
C TYR A 301 -20.27 15.70 25.31
N LEU A 302 -20.31 16.80 24.57
CA LEU A 302 -20.06 18.10 25.16
C LEU A 302 -21.33 18.68 25.82
N PRO A 303 -21.22 19.35 26.98
CA PRO A 303 -22.32 20.11 27.50
C PRO A 303 -22.70 21.26 26.56
N LYS A 304 -23.98 21.68 26.57
CA LYS A 304 -24.47 22.73 25.66
C LYS A 304 -23.61 24.01 25.64
N SER A 305 -23.07 24.39 26.82
CA SER A 305 -22.19 25.56 26.95
C SER A 305 -20.83 25.43 26.25
N ALA A 306 -20.41 24.20 25.96
CA ALA A 306 -19.12 23.93 25.28
C ALA A 306 -19.30 23.53 23.81
N GLN A 307 -20.53 23.35 23.33
CA GLN A 307 -20.80 23.03 21.93
C GLN A 307 -20.46 24.23 21.04
N ARG A 308 -19.99 23.93 19.83
CA ARG A 308 -19.60 24.95 18.85
C ARG A 308 -20.80 25.39 18.00
N ASP A 309 -20.90 26.69 17.77
CA ASP A 309 -21.90 27.26 16.85
C ASP A 309 -21.39 27.18 15.40
N TYR A 310 -21.61 26.04 14.79
CA TYR A 310 -21.24 25.82 13.38
C TYR A 310 -22.16 26.52 12.38
N ALA A 311 -23.37 26.85 12.80
CA ALA A 311 -24.34 27.53 11.93
C ALA A 311 -24.17 29.05 11.95
N GLY A 312 -23.92 29.63 13.12
CA GLY A 312 -23.76 31.07 13.31
C GLY A 312 -22.33 31.59 13.17
N THR A 313 -21.31 30.69 13.14
CA THR A 313 -19.93 31.11 13.02
C THR A 313 -19.47 31.14 11.56
N TRP A 314 -18.95 32.29 11.14
CA TRP A 314 -18.41 32.44 9.81
C TRP A 314 -16.96 31.91 9.78
N GLY A 315 -16.76 30.72 9.20
CA GLY A 315 -15.45 30.14 9.00
C GLY A 315 -14.79 30.68 7.74
N HIS A 316 -13.44 30.73 7.71
CA HIS A 316 -12.71 30.97 6.47
C HIS A 316 -12.99 29.84 5.47
N LYS A 317 -13.39 30.17 4.23
CA LYS A 317 -13.53 29.19 3.15
C LYS A 317 -12.15 28.94 2.53
N PRO A 318 -11.50 27.79 2.76
CA PRO A 318 -10.28 27.46 2.04
C PRO A 318 -10.60 27.28 0.54
N ALA A 319 -9.63 27.57 -0.32
CA ALA A 319 -9.75 27.46 -1.78
C ALA A 319 -10.24 26.07 -2.27
N PHE A 320 -10.22 25.07 -1.40
CA PHE A 320 -10.65 23.69 -1.67
C PHE A 320 -11.97 23.29 -0.98
N SER A 321 -12.69 24.23 -0.38
CA SER A 321 -13.99 23.92 0.24
C SER A 321 -15.07 23.81 -0.81
N ASP A 322 -15.98 22.86 -0.59
CA ASP A 322 -17.15 22.60 -1.43
C ASP A 322 -18.02 23.87 -1.58
N GLU A 323 -18.34 24.23 -2.81
CA GLU A 323 -19.22 25.38 -3.12
C GLU A 323 -20.70 25.10 -2.82
N SER A 324 -21.05 23.89 -2.39
CA SER A 324 -22.45 23.49 -2.13
C SER A 324 -23.08 24.08 -0.85
N ALA A 325 -22.27 24.70 0.03
CA ALA A 325 -22.82 25.41 1.18
C ALA A 325 -23.25 26.83 0.75
N PRO A 326 -24.51 27.25 0.98
CA PRO A 326 -24.96 28.59 0.65
C PRO A 326 -24.11 29.65 1.36
N PRO A 327 -23.83 30.81 0.73
CA PRO A 327 -23.04 31.87 1.35
C PRO A 327 -23.75 32.35 2.62
N GLN A 328 -23.05 32.21 3.75
CA GLN A 328 -23.59 32.74 5.01
C GLN A 328 -23.57 34.28 4.97
N PRO A 329 -24.62 34.95 5.48
CA PRO A 329 -24.67 36.41 5.51
C PRO A 329 -23.54 36.96 6.35
N ARG A 330 -22.87 38.00 5.84
CA ARG A 330 -21.88 38.77 6.63
C ARG A 330 -22.57 39.35 7.86
N LYS A 331 -22.05 39.13 9.04
CA LYS A 331 -22.50 39.86 10.22
C LYS A 331 -22.16 41.35 10.00
N PRO A 332 -23.12 42.24 10.22
CA PRO A 332 -22.79 43.68 10.22
C PRO A 332 -21.78 43.94 11.33
N GLY A 333 -20.71 44.72 11.01
CA GLY A 333 -19.66 45.15 11.94
C GLY A 333 -20.15 46.09 12.99
#